data_2cb3d25c72d7e443ca67ddd190ea9a2d
#
_entry.id   2cb3d25c72d7e443ca67ddd190ea9a2d
#
_cell.length_a   1.000
_cell.length_b   1.000
_cell.length_c   1.000
_cell.angle_alpha   90.00
_cell.angle_beta   90.00
_cell.angle_gamma   90.00
#
_symmetry.space_group_name_H-M   'P 1'
#
loop_
_entity.id
_entity.type
_entity.pdbx_description
1 polymer ?
#
loop_
_entity_poly.entity_id
_entity_poly.type
_entity_poly.pdbx_seq_one_letter_code
_entity_poly.pdbx_strand_id
1 'polypeptide(L)'
;MRILSGHIANSVFSAIFISLVVVVGIDAISEIIDELDSIRNNYKLEDVFIYVATSIPSRIYEYLPISTLIGCLFGLGQLADRSEIVIMRGAGISTSKIVFFVIRPALFFIFFGLILGEYFAPYLDQLAKGQREYLRKGDLEVDSNSGLWIREGNEFMHFNAVFPGGVLFGVTRFQFDKKLKLIQASYSSRASYNSVDKVWVEENISLTRFYPERLETDKLITRDWKSDLSPELLVVNILPPDRLSISTLYYYVNFLKDQEVSANVYELAFWRKVLQPLVIIGLVLLGISFVFGPLRGSSIGSKIFVGVLVGVVFNIFQDLLGSTSVVVGFSPWLAVLAPVFLCLFCGIFFLAKIR
;
A
#
# COMPACT_ATOMS: atom_id res chain seq x y z
N MET A 1 27.66 22.02 -18.91
CA MET A 1 26.33 21.82 -18.24
C MET A 1 25.96 20.35 -18.03
N ARG A 2 26.20 19.41 -18.95
CA ARG A 2 25.88 17.97 -18.76
C ARG A 2 26.56 17.34 -17.53
N ILE A 3 27.85 17.60 -17.32
CA ILE A 3 28.65 17.03 -16.21
C ILE A 3 28.06 17.49 -14.87
N LEU A 4 27.77 18.78 -14.74
CA LEU A 4 27.28 19.36 -13.50
C LEU A 4 25.85 18.89 -13.15
N SER A 5 24.97 18.82 -14.16
CA SER A 5 23.63 18.27 -13.96
C SER A 5 23.67 16.80 -13.54
N GLY A 6 24.59 16.01 -14.11
CA GLY A 6 24.82 14.63 -13.73
C GLY A 6 25.34 14.49 -12.31
N HIS A 7 26.27 15.37 -11.89
CA HIS A 7 26.81 15.36 -10.54
C HIS A 7 25.75 15.63 -9.46
N ILE A 8 24.94 16.69 -9.65
CA ILE A 8 23.82 17.00 -8.73
C ILE A 8 22.81 15.86 -8.72
N ALA A 9 22.37 15.40 -9.90
CA ALA A 9 21.39 14.33 -9.99
C ALA A 9 21.87 13.04 -9.33
N ASN A 10 23.14 12.67 -9.51
CA ASN A 10 23.72 11.46 -8.90
C ASN A 10 23.86 11.59 -7.36
N SER A 11 24.26 12.77 -6.87
CA SER A 11 24.34 13.04 -5.44
C SER A 11 22.97 12.92 -4.77
N VAL A 12 21.94 13.51 -5.39
CA VAL A 12 20.57 13.44 -4.87
C VAL A 12 19.98 12.05 -5.05
N PHE A 13 20.20 11.37 -6.16
CA PHE A 13 19.74 10.01 -6.40
C PHE A 13 20.28 9.03 -5.36
N SER A 14 21.60 9.04 -5.13
CA SER A 14 22.22 8.17 -4.12
C SER A 14 21.73 8.50 -2.71
N ALA A 15 21.50 9.77 -2.41
CA ALA A 15 20.99 10.21 -1.12
C ALA A 15 19.52 9.73 -0.90
N ILE A 16 18.66 9.83 -1.90
CA ILE A 16 17.29 9.31 -1.84
C ILE A 16 17.31 7.79 -1.67
N PHE A 17 18.14 7.09 -2.45
CA PHE A 17 18.24 5.64 -2.37
C PHE A 17 18.70 5.17 -0.98
N ILE A 18 19.76 5.79 -0.42
CA ILE A 18 20.25 5.48 0.93
C ILE A 18 19.16 5.78 1.97
N SER A 19 18.51 6.94 1.88
CA SER A 19 17.40 7.30 2.79
C SER A 19 16.29 6.27 2.75
N LEU A 20 15.90 5.81 1.55
CA LEU A 20 14.86 4.81 1.36
C LEU A 20 15.26 3.46 2.00
N VAL A 21 16.49 3.00 1.76
CA VAL A 21 17.01 1.76 2.36
C VAL A 21 17.02 1.84 3.88
N VAL A 22 17.45 2.97 4.44
CA VAL A 22 17.48 3.17 5.90
C VAL A 22 16.07 3.17 6.49
N VAL A 23 15.16 3.94 5.93
CA VAL A 23 13.77 4.05 6.44
C VAL A 23 13.04 2.72 6.33
N VAL A 24 13.08 2.07 5.17
CA VAL A 24 12.46 0.76 4.96
C VAL A 24 13.14 -0.32 5.80
N GLY A 25 14.46 -0.23 6.01
CA GLY A 25 15.18 -1.17 6.86
C GLY A 25 14.80 -1.07 8.34
N ILE A 26 14.61 0.14 8.87
CA ILE A 26 14.12 0.34 10.24
C ILE A 26 12.70 -0.20 10.38
N ASP A 27 11.84 0.09 9.43
CA ASP A 27 10.47 -0.40 9.42
C ASP A 27 10.40 -1.93 9.31
N ALA A 28 11.21 -2.54 8.44
CA ALA A 28 11.28 -3.99 8.32
C ALA A 28 11.74 -4.68 9.62
N ILE A 29 12.67 -4.07 10.37
CA ILE A 29 13.07 -4.58 11.69
C ILE A 29 11.90 -4.51 12.67
N SER A 30 11.17 -3.39 12.71
CA SER A 30 9.99 -3.25 13.57
C SER A 30 8.93 -4.30 13.25
N GLU A 31 8.66 -4.53 11.94
CA GLU A 31 7.71 -5.54 11.51
C GLU A 31 8.13 -6.97 11.86
N ILE A 32 9.44 -7.29 11.75
CA ILE A 32 9.93 -8.59 12.22
C ILE A 32 9.62 -8.76 13.71
N ILE A 33 9.86 -7.74 14.52
CA ILE A 33 9.60 -7.79 15.97
C ILE A 33 8.10 -8.01 16.24
N ASP A 34 7.24 -7.24 15.59
CA ASP A 34 5.78 -7.34 15.74
C ASP A 34 5.25 -8.71 15.26
N GLU A 35 5.84 -9.27 14.21
CA GLU A 35 5.42 -10.54 13.63
C GLU A 35 5.90 -11.77 14.44
N LEU A 36 6.94 -11.63 15.30
CA LEU A 36 7.37 -12.70 16.21
C LEU A 36 6.25 -13.15 17.15
N ASP A 37 5.39 -12.25 17.58
CA ASP A 37 4.22 -12.58 18.43
C ASP A 37 3.16 -13.39 17.67
N SER A 38 3.25 -13.44 16.36
CA SER A 38 2.33 -14.18 15.48
C SER A 38 2.73 -15.62 15.24
N ILE A 39 3.90 -16.07 15.72
CA ILE A 39 4.40 -17.43 15.54
C ILE A 39 3.48 -18.42 16.26
N ARG A 40 2.80 -19.27 15.47
CA ARG A 40 1.87 -20.30 15.97
C ARG A 40 1.76 -21.43 14.95
N ASN A 41 1.46 -22.65 15.44
CA ASN A 41 1.24 -23.83 14.60
C ASN A 41 2.40 -24.08 13.61
N ASN A 42 2.10 -24.05 12.31
CA ASN A 42 3.08 -24.28 11.26
C ASN A 42 3.80 -22.99 10.82
N TYR A 43 3.44 -21.82 11.36
CA TYR A 43 4.09 -20.54 11.06
C TYR A 43 5.35 -20.37 11.90
N LYS A 44 6.50 -20.46 11.26
CA LYS A 44 7.83 -20.47 11.89
C LYS A 44 8.59 -19.17 11.65
N LEU A 45 9.73 -19.01 12.31
CA LEU A 45 10.61 -17.85 12.15
C LEU A 45 11.04 -17.61 10.68
N GLU A 46 11.26 -18.67 9.92
CA GLU A 46 11.59 -18.57 8.49
C GLU A 46 10.46 -17.89 7.70
N ASP A 47 9.21 -18.21 8.03
CA ASP A 47 8.02 -17.65 7.39
C ASP A 47 7.85 -16.18 7.73
N VAL A 48 8.25 -15.74 8.94
CA VAL A 48 8.28 -14.32 9.31
C VAL A 48 9.20 -13.54 8.38
N PHE A 49 10.43 -14.03 8.13
CA PHE A 49 11.35 -13.37 7.21
C PHE A 49 10.81 -13.34 5.78
N ILE A 50 10.16 -14.41 5.32
CA ILE A 50 9.55 -14.46 4.00
C ILE A 50 8.40 -13.44 3.90
N TYR A 51 7.56 -13.37 4.93
CA TYR A 51 6.46 -12.42 5.02
C TYR A 51 6.95 -10.97 4.93
N VAL A 52 7.93 -10.59 5.76
CA VAL A 52 8.50 -9.24 5.77
C VAL A 52 9.19 -8.94 4.44
N ALA A 53 10.01 -9.86 3.90
CA ALA A 53 10.67 -9.67 2.61
C ALA A 53 9.67 -9.46 1.47
N THR A 54 8.58 -10.21 1.47
CA THR A 54 7.52 -10.11 0.46
C THR A 54 6.72 -8.80 0.59
N SER A 55 6.65 -8.22 1.79
CA SER A 55 5.98 -6.92 2.06
C SER A 55 6.87 -5.71 1.76
N ILE A 56 8.20 -5.87 1.52
CA ILE A 56 9.12 -4.75 1.23
C ILE A 56 8.64 -3.84 0.10
N PRO A 57 8.12 -4.31 -1.05
CA PRO A 57 7.68 -3.43 -2.13
C PRO A 57 6.58 -2.45 -1.73
N SER A 58 5.63 -2.86 -0.90
CA SER A 58 4.58 -1.98 -0.38
C SER A 58 5.16 -0.91 0.55
N ARG A 59 6.12 -1.27 1.38
CA ARG A 59 6.79 -0.35 2.29
C ARG A 59 7.67 0.66 1.55
N ILE A 60 8.37 0.23 0.49
CA ILE A 60 9.09 1.14 -0.40
C ILE A 60 8.12 2.18 -0.97
N TYR A 61 6.96 1.76 -1.44
CA TYR A 61 5.94 2.66 -1.98
C TYR A 61 5.42 3.64 -0.92
N GLU A 62 5.12 3.16 0.27
CA GLU A 62 4.60 3.94 1.40
C GLU A 62 5.60 4.99 1.88
N TYR A 63 6.86 4.61 2.07
CA TYR A 63 7.90 5.52 2.60
C TYR A 63 8.60 6.36 1.54
N LEU A 64 8.27 6.21 0.26
CA LEU A 64 8.90 6.92 -0.85
C LEU A 64 8.80 8.46 -0.72
N PRO A 65 7.67 9.07 -0.32
CA PRO A 65 7.57 10.52 -0.17
C PRO A 65 8.53 11.08 0.89
N ILE A 66 8.54 10.50 2.09
CA ILE A 66 9.39 10.96 3.19
C ILE A 66 10.88 10.70 2.91
N SER A 67 11.20 9.55 2.32
CA SER A 67 12.57 9.19 1.94
C SER A 67 13.11 10.12 0.85
N THR A 68 12.26 10.56 -0.07
CA THR A 68 12.64 11.51 -1.12
C THR A 68 12.90 12.89 -0.54
N LEU A 69 12.10 13.34 0.45
CA LEU A 69 12.35 14.60 1.16
C LEU A 69 13.69 14.56 1.92
N ILE A 70 13.90 13.54 2.74
CA ILE A 70 15.14 13.38 3.53
C ILE A 70 16.34 13.26 2.61
N GLY A 71 16.25 12.44 1.56
CA GLY A 71 17.32 12.26 0.60
C GLY A 71 17.66 13.53 -0.18
N CYS A 72 16.65 14.33 -0.52
CA CYS A 72 16.84 15.64 -1.15
C CYS A 72 17.58 16.60 -0.20
N LEU A 73 17.16 16.70 1.07
CA LEU A 73 17.82 17.51 2.09
C LEU A 73 19.26 17.08 2.35
N PHE A 74 19.51 15.77 2.42
CA PHE A 74 20.83 15.20 2.63
C PHE A 74 21.74 15.43 1.41
N GLY A 75 21.29 15.08 0.20
CA GLY A 75 22.09 15.19 -1.02
C GLY A 75 22.44 16.64 -1.36
N LEU A 76 21.45 17.54 -1.32
CA LEU A 76 21.71 18.98 -1.50
C LEU A 76 22.47 19.57 -0.32
N GLY A 77 22.22 19.07 0.90
CA GLY A 77 22.94 19.48 2.09
C GLY A 77 24.45 19.25 1.98
N GLN A 78 24.84 18.06 1.51
CA GLN A 78 26.27 17.75 1.24
C GLN A 78 26.89 18.69 0.23
N LEU A 79 26.20 18.96 -0.89
CA LEU A 79 26.69 19.89 -1.91
C LEU A 79 26.80 21.34 -1.39
N ALA A 80 25.88 21.73 -0.49
CA ALA A 80 25.93 23.05 0.15
C ALA A 80 27.10 23.17 1.14
N ASP A 81 27.33 22.14 1.96
CA ASP A 81 28.39 22.12 2.97
C ASP A 81 29.81 22.12 2.33
N ARG A 82 29.93 21.52 1.14
CA ARG A 82 31.15 21.59 0.31
C ARG A 82 31.28 22.90 -0.46
N SER A 83 30.39 23.86 -0.25
CA SER A 83 30.32 25.13 -0.99
C SER A 83 30.09 24.99 -2.51
N GLU A 84 29.81 23.79 -3.01
CA GLU A 84 29.62 23.53 -4.44
C GLU A 84 28.44 24.32 -4.99
N ILE A 85 27.32 24.40 -4.24
CA ILE A 85 26.14 25.19 -4.62
C ILE A 85 26.50 26.69 -4.74
N VAL A 86 27.32 27.21 -3.83
CA VAL A 86 27.75 28.61 -3.82
C VAL A 86 28.58 28.91 -5.08
N ILE A 87 29.55 28.02 -5.40
CA ILE A 87 30.40 28.12 -6.60
C ILE A 87 29.54 28.06 -7.86
N MET A 88 28.57 27.15 -7.93
CA MET A 88 27.65 27.05 -9.07
C MET A 88 26.85 28.33 -9.30
N ARG A 89 26.32 28.94 -8.20
CA ARG A 89 25.60 30.21 -8.28
C ARG A 89 26.55 31.36 -8.68
N GLY A 90 27.76 31.41 -8.15
CA GLY A 90 28.79 32.37 -8.56
C GLY A 90 29.19 32.24 -10.05
N ALA A 91 29.11 31.04 -10.62
CA ALA A 91 29.29 30.77 -12.05
C ALA A 91 28.04 31.11 -12.91
N GLY A 92 27.00 31.74 -12.34
CA GLY A 92 25.82 32.19 -13.07
C GLY A 92 24.72 31.13 -13.27
N ILE A 93 24.75 30.01 -12.51
CA ILE A 93 23.67 29.01 -12.56
C ILE A 93 22.52 29.47 -11.70
N SER A 94 21.35 29.65 -12.31
CA SER A 94 20.14 30.07 -11.60
C SER A 94 19.64 28.97 -10.66
N THR A 95 19.01 29.35 -9.54
CA THR A 95 18.38 28.45 -8.57
C THR A 95 17.35 27.54 -9.27
N SER A 96 16.58 28.05 -10.22
CA SER A 96 15.61 27.27 -10.98
C SER A 96 16.23 26.11 -11.79
N LYS A 97 17.46 26.28 -12.31
CA LYS A 97 18.19 25.20 -12.98
C LYS A 97 18.62 24.11 -11.98
N ILE A 98 19.06 24.50 -10.79
CA ILE A 98 19.41 23.54 -9.75
C ILE A 98 18.17 22.76 -9.32
N VAL A 99 17.03 23.41 -9.09
CA VAL A 99 15.73 22.78 -8.81
C VAL A 99 15.40 21.73 -9.88
N PHE A 100 15.53 22.08 -11.16
CA PHE A 100 15.27 21.17 -12.26
C PHE A 100 16.19 19.93 -12.27
N PHE A 101 17.47 20.10 -11.89
CA PHE A 101 18.41 18.97 -11.80
C PHE A 101 18.07 18.04 -10.63
N VAL A 102 17.52 18.56 -9.54
CA VAL A 102 17.06 17.77 -8.38
C VAL A 102 15.74 17.05 -8.65
N ILE A 103 14.84 17.64 -9.42
CA ILE A 103 13.55 17.01 -9.77
C ILE A 103 13.78 15.75 -10.64
N ARG A 104 14.81 15.69 -11.47
CA ARG A 104 15.06 14.52 -12.33
C ARG A 104 15.17 13.20 -11.58
N PRO A 105 16.04 13.03 -10.56
CA PRO A 105 16.07 11.81 -9.78
C PRO A 105 14.75 11.58 -9.03
N ALA A 106 14.06 12.61 -8.54
CA ALA A 106 12.76 12.46 -7.90
C ALA A 106 11.71 11.89 -8.87
N LEU A 107 11.68 12.33 -10.13
CA LEU A 107 10.81 11.77 -11.18
C LEU A 107 11.07 10.28 -11.43
N PHE A 108 12.34 9.85 -11.38
CA PHE A 108 12.67 8.43 -11.48
C PHE A 108 12.02 7.63 -10.34
N PHE A 109 12.16 8.10 -9.09
CA PHE A 109 11.56 7.43 -7.94
C PHE A 109 10.03 7.47 -7.97
N ILE A 110 9.42 8.55 -8.47
CA ILE A 110 7.97 8.64 -8.67
C ILE A 110 7.52 7.56 -9.66
N PHE A 111 8.15 7.46 -10.82
CA PHE A 111 7.80 6.46 -11.84
C PHE A 111 8.00 5.03 -11.33
N PHE A 112 9.11 4.78 -10.67
CA PHE A 112 9.40 3.51 -10.02
C PHE A 112 8.35 3.16 -8.96
N GLY A 113 7.98 4.13 -8.11
CA GLY A 113 6.95 3.97 -7.09
C GLY A 113 5.57 3.65 -7.69
N LEU A 114 5.17 4.33 -8.78
CA LEU A 114 3.91 4.04 -9.46
C LEU A 114 3.85 2.60 -9.98
N ILE A 115 4.93 2.11 -10.59
CA ILE A 115 5.00 0.72 -11.06
C ILE A 115 4.92 -0.25 -9.88
N LEU A 116 5.67 0.01 -8.80
CA LEU A 116 5.62 -0.82 -7.60
C LEU A 116 4.22 -0.84 -6.98
N GLY A 117 3.61 0.32 -6.79
CA GLY A 117 2.31 0.47 -6.13
C GLY A 117 1.14 -0.09 -6.94
N GLU A 118 1.24 -0.18 -8.27
CA GLU A 118 0.19 -0.70 -9.13
C GLU A 118 0.29 -2.22 -9.32
N TYR A 119 1.49 -2.74 -9.59
CA TYR A 119 1.64 -4.13 -10.04
C TYR A 119 2.26 -5.05 -8.97
N PHE A 120 3.35 -4.64 -8.34
CA PHE A 120 4.13 -5.53 -7.49
C PHE A 120 3.62 -5.56 -6.05
N ALA A 121 3.37 -4.41 -5.46
CA ALA A 121 3.01 -4.30 -4.05
C ALA A 121 1.70 -5.03 -3.73
N PRO A 122 0.56 -4.80 -4.44
CA PRO A 122 -0.69 -5.47 -4.12
C PRO A 122 -0.62 -6.99 -4.30
N TYR A 123 0.08 -7.45 -5.34
CA TYR A 123 0.25 -8.89 -5.61
C TYR A 123 1.07 -9.58 -4.51
N LEU A 124 2.19 -8.99 -4.13
CA LEU A 124 3.09 -9.55 -3.12
C LEU A 124 2.48 -9.49 -1.71
N ASP A 125 1.77 -8.42 -1.36
CA ASP A 125 1.04 -8.32 -0.09
C ASP A 125 -0.07 -9.35 0.02
N GLN A 126 -0.81 -9.62 -1.07
CA GLN A 126 -1.82 -10.65 -1.10
C GLN A 126 -1.19 -12.03 -0.91
N LEU A 127 -0.05 -12.29 -1.58
CA LEU A 127 0.69 -13.54 -1.43
C LEU A 127 1.18 -13.71 0.01
N ALA A 128 1.81 -12.68 0.59
CA ALA A 128 2.32 -12.69 1.96
C ALA A 128 1.21 -12.98 2.98
N LYS A 129 0.09 -12.27 2.89
CA LYS A 129 -1.05 -12.48 3.79
C LYS A 129 -1.69 -13.85 3.60
N GLY A 130 -1.89 -14.28 2.36
CA GLY A 130 -2.44 -15.59 2.06
C GLY A 130 -1.58 -16.73 2.66
N GLN A 131 -0.26 -16.67 2.47
CA GLN A 131 0.67 -17.67 3.02
C GLN A 131 0.69 -17.63 4.56
N ARG A 132 0.73 -16.43 5.16
CA ARG A 132 0.68 -16.25 6.62
C ARG A 132 -0.58 -16.88 7.21
N GLU A 133 -1.75 -16.58 6.67
CA GLU A 133 -3.02 -17.13 7.15
C GLU A 133 -3.09 -18.65 6.96
N TYR A 134 -2.63 -19.16 5.82
CA TYR A 134 -2.59 -20.60 5.55
C TYR A 134 -1.71 -21.37 6.56
N LEU A 135 -0.50 -20.86 6.84
CA LEU A 135 0.43 -21.52 7.78
C LEU A 135 -0.01 -21.40 9.23
N ARG A 136 -0.65 -20.31 9.61
CA ARG A 136 -1.13 -20.09 11.00
C ARG A 136 -2.32 -20.97 11.37
N LYS A 137 -3.16 -21.33 10.41
CA LYS A 137 -4.40 -22.09 10.69
C LYS A 137 -4.22 -23.60 10.66
N GLY A 138 -3.26 -24.13 9.88
CA GLY A 138 -3.23 -25.56 9.59
C GLY A 138 -4.47 -26.04 8.82
N ASP A 139 -4.48 -27.32 8.39
CA ASP A 139 -5.51 -27.85 7.48
C ASP A 139 -6.91 -28.06 8.10
N LEU A 140 -7.13 -27.92 9.40
CA LEU A 140 -8.33 -28.44 10.06
C LEU A 140 -9.05 -27.51 11.05
N GLU A 141 -8.53 -26.34 11.38
CA GLU A 141 -9.22 -25.45 12.32
C GLU A 141 -10.01 -24.36 11.61
N VAL A 142 -11.34 -24.50 11.66
CA VAL A 142 -12.28 -23.38 11.38
C VAL A 142 -12.28 -22.51 12.63
N ASP A 143 -11.25 -21.68 12.78
CA ASP A 143 -11.28 -20.63 13.79
C ASP A 143 -12.20 -19.53 13.30
N SER A 144 -13.35 -19.39 13.96
CA SER A 144 -14.40 -18.40 13.61
C SER A 144 -13.92 -16.94 13.68
N ASN A 145 -12.79 -16.68 14.33
CA ASN A 145 -12.24 -15.33 14.48
C ASN A 145 -11.20 -14.96 13.41
N SER A 146 -10.77 -15.89 12.57
CA SER A 146 -9.78 -15.65 11.55
C SER A 146 -10.24 -16.21 10.21
N GLY A 147 -9.90 -15.56 9.08
CA GLY A 147 -10.37 -15.86 7.74
C GLY A 147 -11.39 -14.86 7.25
N LEU A 148 -11.82 -15.07 6.04
CA LEU A 148 -12.76 -14.17 5.38
C LEU A 148 -14.15 -14.78 5.36
N TRP A 149 -15.11 -14.12 6.00
CA TRP A 149 -16.52 -14.44 5.92
C TRP A 149 -17.22 -13.57 4.88
N ILE A 150 -17.94 -14.20 3.97
CA ILE A 150 -18.75 -13.50 2.97
C ILE A 150 -20.15 -14.12 2.96
N ARG A 151 -21.13 -13.26 2.72
CA ARG A 151 -22.53 -13.65 2.49
C ARG A 151 -22.94 -13.30 1.09
N GLU A 152 -23.48 -14.28 0.36
CA GLU A 152 -24.08 -14.09 -0.94
C GLU A 152 -25.52 -14.67 -0.92
N GLY A 153 -26.52 -13.79 -0.92
CA GLY A 153 -27.90 -14.20 -0.78
C GLY A 153 -28.18 -14.99 0.50
N ASN A 154 -28.52 -16.28 0.36
CA ASN A 154 -28.79 -17.22 1.46
C ASN A 154 -27.60 -18.14 1.77
N GLU A 155 -26.45 -17.87 1.23
CA GLU A 155 -25.24 -18.63 1.44
C GLU A 155 -24.21 -17.83 2.25
N PHE A 156 -23.65 -18.47 3.29
CA PHE A 156 -22.54 -17.94 4.07
C PHE A 156 -21.30 -18.75 3.75
N MET A 157 -20.24 -18.05 3.43
CA MET A 157 -18.98 -18.65 3.00
C MET A 157 -17.84 -18.19 3.89
N HIS A 158 -16.95 -19.12 4.18
CA HIS A 158 -15.74 -18.85 4.94
C HIS A 158 -14.53 -19.38 4.16
N PHE A 159 -13.51 -18.56 4.04
CA PHE A 159 -12.25 -18.89 3.38
C PHE A 159 -11.11 -18.81 4.38
N ASN A 160 -10.35 -19.89 4.55
CA ASN A 160 -9.19 -19.89 5.44
C ASN A 160 -8.07 -19.00 4.91
N ALA A 161 -7.78 -19.08 3.61
CA ALA A 161 -6.80 -18.24 2.96
C ALA A 161 -7.18 -17.97 1.50
N VAL A 162 -6.83 -16.78 1.02
CA VAL A 162 -7.07 -16.33 -0.35
C VAL A 162 -5.74 -15.90 -0.96
N PHE A 163 -5.39 -16.50 -2.08
CA PHE A 163 -4.16 -16.25 -2.81
C PHE A 163 -4.38 -15.47 -4.10
N PRO A 164 -3.35 -14.81 -4.65
CA PRO A 164 -3.41 -14.16 -5.94
C PRO A 164 -3.85 -15.13 -7.04
N GLY A 165 -4.52 -14.59 -8.08
CA GLY A 165 -4.96 -15.40 -9.21
C GLY A 165 -6.24 -16.19 -8.97
N GLY A 166 -6.98 -15.90 -7.90
CA GLY A 166 -8.26 -16.55 -7.63
C GLY A 166 -8.10 -17.98 -7.12
N VAL A 167 -7.20 -18.21 -6.16
CA VAL A 167 -7.05 -19.49 -5.48
C VAL A 167 -7.45 -19.34 -4.01
N LEU A 168 -8.35 -20.19 -3.56
CA LEU A 168 -8.88 -20.24 -2.20
C LEU A 168 -8.47 -21.55 -1.52
N PHE A 169 -8.17 -21.51 -0.23
CA PHE A 169 -7.93 -22.69 0.58
C PHE A 169 -8.89 -22.75 1.77
N GLY A 170 -9.35 -23.95 2.10
CA GLY A 170 -10.25 -24.21 3.21
C GLY A 170 -11.58 -23.46 3.04
N VAL A 171 -12.30 -23.77 1.98
CA VAL A 171 -13.59 -23.13 1.66
C VAL A 171 -14.72 -23.88 2.36
N THR A 172 -15.36 -23.21 3.32
CA THR A 172 -16.56 -23.72 4.00
C THR A 172 -17.78 -22.93 3.53
N ARG A 173 -18.83 -23.63 3.13
CA ARG A 173 -20.06 -22.98 2.65
C ARG A 173 -21.26 -23.54 3.41
N PHE A 174 -22.11 -22.64 3.87
CA PHE A 174 -23.36 -22.94 4.55
C PHE A 174 -24.52 -22.34 3.77
N GLN A 175 -25.40 -23.22 3.27
CA GLN A 175 -26.58 -22.81 2.51
C GLN A 175 -27.82 -22.91 3.37
N PHE A 176 -28.61 -21.83 3.41
CA PHE A 176 -29.83 -21.73 4.20
C PHE A 176 -31.07 -21.63 3.30
N ASP A 177 -32.20 -22.05 3.81
CA ASP A 177 -33.51 -21.80 3.18
C ASP A 177 -33.99 -20.37 3.47
N LYS A 178 -35.16 -20.00 2.90
CA LYS A 178 -35.80 -18.69 3.13
C LYS A 178 -36.20 -18.46 4.60
N LYS A 179 -36.26 -19.53 5.42
CA LYS A 179 -36.57 -19.48 6.87
C LYS A 179 -35.31 -19.53 7.73
N LEU A 180 -34.13 -19.32 7.15
CA LEU A 180 -32.82 -19.40 7.83
C LEU A 180 -32.53 -20.76 8.45
N LYS A 181 -33.09 -21.85 7.90
CA LYS A 181 -32.76 -23.21 8.30
C LYS A 181 -31.63 -23.71 7.42
N LEU A 182 -30.58 -24.30 8.03
CA LEU A 182 -29.46 -24.87 7.31
C LEU A 182 -29.91 -26.09 6.45
N ILE A 183 -29.69 -26.03 5.16
CA ILE A 183 -30.05 -27.07 4.19
C ILE A 183 -28.81 -27.89 3.84
N GLN A 184 -27.66 -27.22 3.69
CA GLN A 184 -26.44 -27.84 3.21
C GLN A 184 -25.22 -27.16 3.83
N ALA A 185 -24.23 -27.96 4.19
CA ALA A 185 -22.89 -27.50 4.53
C ALA A 185 -21.88 -28.24 3.64
N SER A 186 -20.88 -27.53 3.16
CA SER A 186 -19.78 -28.14 2.42
C SER A 186 -18.44 -27.56 2.82
N TYR A 187 -17.43 -28.41 2.80
CA TYR A 187 -16.03 -28.02 2.96
C TYR A 187 -15.25 -28.51 1.76
N SER A 188 -14.44 -27.63 1.17
CA SER A 188 -13.47 -28.00 0.12
C SER A 188 -12.07 -27.56 0.50
N SER A 189 -11.07 -28.40 0.22
CA SER A 189 -9.68 -28.10 0.56
C SER A 189 -9.13 -26.93 -0.25
N ARG A 190 -9.60 -26.79 -1.50
CA ARG A 190 -9.17 -25.76 -2.44
C ARG A 190 -10.31 -25.39 -3.39
N ALA A 191 -10.32 -24.14 -3.84
CA ALA A 191 -11.10 -23.72 -4.98
C ALA A 191 -10.24 -22.81 -5.88
N SER A 192 -10.41 -22.90 -7.19
CA SER A 192 -9.73 -22.06 -8.19
C SER A 192 -10.73 -21.42 -9.13
N TYR A 193 -10.48 -20.14 -9.49
CA TYR A 193 -11.35 -19.40 -10.39
C TYR A 193 -11.00 -19.65 -11.85
N ASN A 194 -11.95 -20.13 -12.61
CA ASN A 194 -11.84 -20.24 -14.06
C ASN A 194 -12.35 -18.94 -14.71
N SER A 195 -11.42 -18.14 -15.22
CA SER A 195 -11.74 -16.83 -15.83
C SER A 195 -12.50 -16.93 -17.15
N VAL A 196 -12.42 -18.08 -17.85
CA VAL A 196 -13.10 -18.30 -19.13
C VAL A 196 -14.60 -18.53 -18.90
N ASP A 197 -14.92 -19.43 -17.98
CA ASP A 197 -16.30 -19.83 -17.68
C ASP A 197 -16.91 -18.99 -16.54
N LYS A 198 -16.09 -18.14 -15.87
CA LYS A 198 -16.48 -17.33 -14.70
C LYS A 198 -17.11 -18.16 -13.58
N VAL A 199 -16.51 -19.30 -13.30
CA VAL A 199 -16.94 -20.22 -12.22
C VAL A 199 -15.77 -20.57 -11.32
N TRP A 200 -16.07 -20.87 -10.07
CA TRP A 200 -15.13 -21.46 -9.14
C TRP A 200 -15.15 -22.98 -9.26
N VAL A 201 -14.00 -23.60 -9.33
CA VAL A 201 -13.86 -25.05 -9.34
C VAL A 201 -13.34 -25.47 -7.96
N GLU A 202 -14.19 -26.16 -7.19
CA GLU A 202 -13.86 -26.68 -5.87
C GLU A 202 -13.23 -28.07 -6.00
N GLU A 203 -12.26 -28.38 -5.12
CA GLU A 203 -11.53 -29.66 -5.08
C GLU A 203 -11.64 -30.32 -3.70
N ASN A 204 -11.74 -31.64 -3.67
CA ASN A 204 -11.83 -32.47 -2.45
C ASN A 204 -12.96 -32.01 -1.52
N ILE A 205 -14.19 -32.09 -2.00
CA ILE A 205 -15.36 -31.59 -1.30
C ILE A 205 -15.95 -32.66 -0.39
N SER A 206 -16.20 -32.28 0.87
CA SER A 206 -17.06 -33.00 1.80
C SER A 206 -18.39 -32.22 1.90
N LEU A 207 -19.48 -32.85 1.50
CA LEU A 207 -20.80 -32.25 1.42
C LEU A 207 -21.76 -32.92 2.40
N THR A 208 -22.44 -32.16 3.23
CA THR A 208 -23.49 -32.67 4.14
C THR A 208 -24.81 -31.99 3.82
N ARG A 209 -25.83 -32.75 3.48
CA ARG A 209 -27.21 -32.29 3.28
C ARG A 209 -28.05 -32.61 4.50
N PHE A 210 -28.84 -31.61 4.97
CA PHE A 210 -29.68 -31.71 6.15
C PHE A 210 -31.15 -31.91 5.73
N TYR A 211 -31.65 -33.13 5.89
CA TYR A 211 -33.06 -33.45 5.73
C TYR A 211 -33.75 -33.52 7.11
N PRO A 212 -35.10 -33.40 7.21
CA PRO A 212 -35.80 -33.39 8.47
C PRO A 212 -35.52 -34.60 9.40
N GLU A 213 -35.29 -35.78 8.82
CA GLU A 213 -35.09 -37.03 9.56
C GLU A 213 -33.77 -37.75 9.28
N ARG A 214 -32.92 -37.21 8.39
CA ARG A 214 -31.64 -37.84 8.02
C ARG A 214 -30.60 -36.82 7.61
N LEU A 215 -29.34 -37.21 7.77
CA LEU A 215 -28.17 -36.52 7.21
C LEU A 215 -27.59 -37.37 6.11
N GLU A 216 -27.26 -36.74 4.97
CA GLU A 216 -26.54 -37.41 3.89
C GLU A 216 -25.19 -36.72 3.70
N THR A 217 -24.12 -37.52 3.72
CA THR A 217 -22.76 -37.02 3.50
C THR A 217 -22.17 -37.65 2.26
N ASP A 218 -21.74 -36.80 1.33
CA ASP A 218 -21.11 -37.17 0.07
C ASP A 218 -19.68 -36.62 0.02
N LYS A 219 -18.78 -37.34 -0.68
CA LYS A 219 -17.44 -36.85 -1.02
C LYS A 219 -17.33 -36.72 -2.53
N LEU A 220 -16.95 -35.52 -2.99
CA LEU A 220 -16.77 -35.21 -4.40
C LEU A 220 -15.31 -34.84 -4.64
N ILE A 221 -14.77 -35.23 -5.80
CA ILE A 221 -13.40 -34.88 -6.19
C ILE A 221 -13.38 -33.43 -6.64
N THR A 222 -14.33 -33.04 -7.51
CA THR A 222 -14.45 -31.68 -8.06
C THR A 222 -15.92 -31.30 -8.21
N ARG A 223 -16.19 -29.99 -8.09
CA ARG A 223 -17.53 -29.40 -8.32
C ARG A 223 -17.38 -27.96 -8.79
N ASP A 224 -18.17 -27.61 -9.82
CA ASP A 224 -18.31 -26.22 -10.24
C ASP A 224 -19.22 -25.48 -9.27
N TRP A 225 -18.76 -24.31 -8.86
CA TRP A 225 -19.52 -23.39 -8.02
C TRP A 225 -19.69 -22.05 -8.74
N LYS A 226 -20.94 -21.71 -9.05
CA LYS A 226 -21.31 -20.43 -9.64
C LYS A 226 -21.55 -19.42 -8.52
N SER A 227 -20.84 -18.30 -8.56
CA SER A 227 -20.94 -17.19 -7.61
C SER A 227 -20.62 -15.90 -8.33
N ASP A 228 -21.22 -14.81 -7.89
CA ASP A 228 -20.93 -13.46 -8.38
C ASP A 228 -19.61 -12.90 -7.76
N LEU A 229 -19.01 -13.66 -6.83
CA LEU A 229 -17.73 -13.31 -6.22
C LEU A 229 -16.59 -13.49 -7.23
N SER A 230 -16.03 -12.38 -7.68
CA SER A 230 -14.81 -12.39 -8.48
C SER A 230 -13.55 -12.35 -7.59
N PRO A 231 -12.39 -12.82 -8.08
CA PRO A 231 -11.13 -12.71 -7.34
C PRO A 231 -10.82 -11.27 -6.91
N GLU A 232 -11.16 -10.28 -7.73
CA GLU A 232 -10.95 -8.86 -7.45
C GLU A 232 -11.75 -8.37 -6.24
N LEU A 233 -13.01 -8.84 -6.09
CA LEU A 233 -13.84 -8.52 -4.93
C LEU A 233 -13.33 -9.17 -3.65
N LEU A 234 -12.71 -10.34 -3.74
CA LEU A 234 -12.12 -11.03 -2.59
C LEU A 234 -10.87 -10.30 -2.07
N VAL A 235 -10.03 -9.77 -2.96
CA VAL A 235 -8.81 -9.03 -2.58
C VAL A 235 -9.12 -7.81 -1.72
N VAL A 236 -10.20 -7.09 -2.02
CA VAL A 236 -10.62 -5.90 -1.28
C VAL A 236 -10.95 -6.19 0.18
N ASN A 237 -11.41 -7.40 0.47
CA ASN A 237 -11.72 -7.82 1.84
C ASN A 237 -10.49 -8.32 2.63
N ILE A 238 -9.38 -8.57 1.95
CA ILE A 238 -8.15 -9.12 2.57
C ILE A 238 -7.14 -8.02 2.83
N LEU A 239 -6.95 -7.13 1.86
CA LEU A 239 -5.99 -6.04 1.95
C LEU A 239 -6.67 -4.77 2.45
N PRO A 240 -6.01 -3.99 3.32
CA PRO A 240 -6.49 -2.65 3.67
C PRO A 240 -6.49 -1.76 2.41
N PRO A 241 -7.38 -0.77 2.34
CA PRO A 241 -7.53 0.09 1.16
C PRO A 241 -6.21 0.71 0.65
N ASP A 242 -5.31 1.08 1.56
CA ASP A 242 -4.02 1.69 1.22
C ASP A 242 -3.06 0.74 0.48
N ARG A 243 -3.28 -0.57 0.56
CA ARG A 243 -2.45 -1.59 -0.11
C ARG A 243 -3.02 -2.11 -1.42
N LEU A 244 -4.24 -1.71 -1.78
CA LEU A 244 -4.86 -2.06 -3.06
C LEU A 244 -4.24 -1.28 -4.22
N SER A 245 -4.27 -1.81 -5.45
CA SER A 245 -3.85 -1.07 -6.65
C SER A 245 -4.81 0.09 -6.98
N ILE A 246 -4.34 1.08 -7.74
CA ILE A 246 -5.17 2.20 -8.20
C ILE A 246 -6.33 1.68 -9.05
N SER A 247 -6.07 0.71 -9.93
CA SER A 247 -7.09 0.07 -10.77
C SER A 247 -8.15 -0.67 -9.96
N THR A 248 -7.75 -1.45 -8.95
CA THR A 248 -8.69 -2.14 -8.05
C THR A 248 -9.53 -1.15 -7.25
N LEU A 249 -8.90 -0.10 -6.71
CA LEU A 249 -9.61 0.97 -5.98
C LEU A 249 -10.63 1.68 -6.85
N TYR A 250 -10.27 2.03 -8.09
CA TYR A 250 -11.18 2.66 -9.05
C TYR A 250 -12.40 1.79 -9.34
N TYR A 251 -12.16 0.51 -9.64
CA TYR A 251 -13.23 -0.45 -9.90
C TYR A 251 -14.17 -0.59 -8.69
N TYR A 252 -13.58 -0.75 -7.49
CA TYR A 252 -14.36 -0.98 -6.27
C TYR A 252 -15.14 0.26 -5.80
N VAL A 253 -14.57 1.45 -5.95
CA VAL A 253 -15.27 2.72 -5.66
C VAL A 253 -16.50 2.86 -6.54
N ASN A 254 -16.38 2.57 -7.84
CA ASN A 254 -17.53 2.62 -8.76
C ASN A 254 -18.57 1.55 -8.41
N PHE A 255 -18.14 0.33 -8.11
CA PHE A 255 -19.03 -0.74 -7.67
C PHE A 255 -19.83 -0.36 -6.42
N LEU A 256 -19.20 0.22 -5.40
CA LEU A 256 -19.90 0.68 -4.19
C LEU A 256 -20.88 1.83 -4.47
N LYS A 257 -20.51 2.76 -5.35
CA LYS A 257 -21.39 3.87 -5.77
C LYS A 257 -22.62 3.37 -6.53
N ASP A 258 -22.46 2.37 -7.39
CA ASP A 258 -23.58 1.76 -8.12
C ASP A 258 -24.54 1.02 -7.17
N GLN A 259 -24.05 0.56 -6.03
CA GLN A 259 -24.84 -0.06 -4.96
C GLN A 259 -25.39 0.94 -3.92
N GLU A 260 -25.19 2.25 -4.13
CA GLU A 260 -25.57 3.31 -3.18
C GLU A 260 -24.93 3.17 -1.79
N VAL A 261 -23.77 2.51 -1.70
CA VAL A 261 -22.99 2.30 -0.48
C VAL A 261 -21.88 3.32 -0.37
N SER A 262 -21.59 3.77 0.86
CA SER A 262 -20.51 4.73 1.11
C SER A 262 -19.15 4.17 0.71
N ALA A 263 -18.48 4.82 -0.24
CA ALA A 263 -17.15 4.47 -0.74
C ALA A 263 -16.02 5.34 -0.18
N ASN A 264 -16.30 6.23 0.79
CA ASN A 264 -15.40 7.30 1.22
C ASN A 264 -14.00 6.83 1.60
N VAL A 265 -13.86 5.68 2.27
CA VAL A 265 -12.57 5.13 2.70
C VAL A 265 -11.73 4.70 1.49
N TYR A 266 -12.34 4.00 0.54
CA TYR A 266 -11.67 3.55 -0.69
C TYR A 266 -11.38 4.72 -1.64
N GLU A 267 -12.28 5.69 -1.68
CA GLU A 267 -12.08 6.93 -2.46
C GLU A 267 -10.91 7.76 -1.90
N LEU A 268 -10.76 7.82 -0.58
CA LEU A 268 -9.60 8.44 0.07
C LEU A 268 -8.29 7.73 -0.31
N ALA A 269 -8.26 6.40 -0.23
CA ALA A 269 -7.10 5.61 -0.61
C ALA A 269 -6.76 5.78 -2.11
N PHE A 270 -7.77 5.81 -2.98
CA PHE A 270 -7.60 6.09 -4.40
C PHE A 270 -6.92 7.44 -4.64
N TRP A 271 -7.44 8.53 -4.04
CA TRP A 271 -6.88 9.86 -4.23
C TRP A 271 -5.49 10.01 -3.61
N ARG A 272 -5.21 9.35 -2.47
CA ARG A 272 -3.86 9.30 -1.89
C ARG A 272 -2.85 8.74 -2.88
N LYS A 273 -3.18 7.64 -3.56
CA LYS A 273 -2.29 7.01 -4.55
C LYS A 273 -2.15 7.83 -5.83
N VAL A 274 -3.25 8.33 -6.39
CA VAL A 274 -3.24 9.15 -7.61
C VAL A 274 -2.46 10.44 -7.43
N LEU A 275 -2.56 11.07 -6.25
CA LEU A 275 -1.90 12.34 -5.95
C LEU A 275 -0.50 12.20 -5.33
N GLN A 276 -0.04 10.97 -5.05
CA GLN A 276 1.29 10.71 -4.48
C GLN A 276 2.44 11.34 -5.29
N PRO A 277 2.44 11.33 -6.63
CA PRO A 277 3.46 12.06 -7.41
C PRO A 277 3.54 13.55 -7.08
N LEU A 278 2.38 14.20 -6.88
CA LEU A 278 2.33 15.62 -6.49
C LEU A 278 2.83 15.83 -5.06
N VAL A 279 2.52 14.92 -4.15
CA VAL A 279 3.07 14.92 -2.78
C VAL A 279 4.59 14.91 -2.82
N ILE A 280 5.19 13.99 -3.57
CA ILE A 280 6.65 13.86 -3.68
C ILE A 280 7.26 15.14 -4.25
N ILE A 281 6.69 15.70 -5.34
CA ILE A 281 7.16 16.95 -5.93
C ILE A 281 7.06 18.10 -4.92
N GLY A 282 5.95 18.21 -4.19
CA GLY A 282 5.74 19.23 -3.16
C GLY A 282 6.77 19.16 -2.05
N LEU A 283 7.01 17.96 -1.53
CA LEU A 283 8.00 17.73 -0.48
C LEU A 283 9.43 18.00 -0.96
N VAL A 284 9.78 17.61 -2.19
CA VAL A 284 11.09 17.92 -2.80
C VAL A 284 11.29 19.41 -2.92
N LEU A 285 10.30 20.15 -3.43
CA LEU A 285 10.40 21.63 -3.55
C LEU A 285 10.54 22.28 -2.18
N LEU A 286 9.82 21.80 -1.17
CA LEU A 286 9.96 22.25 0.20
C LEU A 286 11.37 21.96 0.76
N GLY A 287 11.90 20.74 0.55
CA GLY A 287 13.24 20.35 0.93
C GLY A 287 14.32 21.24 0.28
N ILE A 288 14.20 21.48 -1.01
CA ILE A 288 15.10 22.41 -1.73
C ILE A 288 15.03 23.80 -1.10
N SER A 289 13.83 24.31 -0.83
CA SER A 289 13.63 25.64 -0.26
C SER A 289 14.29 25.78 1.12
N PHE A 290 14.29 24.73 1.92
CA PHE A 290 14.94 24.72 3.24
C PHE A 290 16.47 24.77 3.14
N VAL A 291 17.08 24.02 2.20
CA VAL A 291 18.54 24.04 2.01
C VAL A 291 19.05 25.41 1.55
N PHE A 292 18.30 26.06 0.69
CA PHE A 292 18.67 27.41 0.21
C PHE A 292 18.29 28.55 1.16
N GLY A 293 17.32 28.31 2.05
CA GLY A 293 16.75 29.30 2.97
C GLY A 293 17.10 29.03 4.45
N PRO A 294 16.15 28.58 5.27
CA PRO A 294 16.31 28.52 6.74
C PRO A 294 17.46 27.63 7.22
N LEU A 295 17.78 26.58 6.48
CA LEU A 295 18.84 25.61 6.84
C LEU A 295 20.18 25.88 6.12
N ARG A 296 20.35 27.05 5.51
CA ARG A 296 21.61 27.45 4.90
C ARG A 296 22.67 27.61 5.98
N GLY A 297 23.73 26.81 5.90
CA GLY A 297 24.82 26.83 6.90
C GLY A 297 24.55 25.98 8.15
N SER A 298 23.40 25.32 8.27
CA SER A 298 23.17 24.34 9.33
C SER A 298 23.87 23.02 9.02
N SER A 299 24.18 22.22 10.07
CA SER A 299 24.78 20.89 9.90
C SER A 299 23.88 19.92 9.13
N ILE A 300 24.50 18.88 8.53
CA ILE A 300 23.75 17.80 7.83
C ILE A 300 22.74 17.15 8.78
N GLY A 301 23.13 16.90 10.04
CA GLY A 301 22.23 16.33 11.04
C GLY A 301 20.96 17.17 11.27
N SER A 302 21.10 18.50 11.35
CA SER A 302 19.94 19.41 11.46
C SER A 302 19.02 19.33 10.23
N LYS A 303 19.60 19.21 9.04
CA LYS A 303 18.84 19.09 7.79
C LYS A 303 18.02 17.79 7.76
N ILE A 304 18.64 16.67 8.15
CA ILE A 304 17.96 15.37 8.24
C ILE A 304 16.86 15.43 9.30
N PHE A 305 17.16 15.97 10.50
CA PHE A 305 16.18 16.10 11.58
C PHE A 305 14.94 16.90 11.16
N VAL A 306 15.15 18.05 10.51
CA VAL A 306 14.05 18.87 9.98
C VAL A 306 13.29 18.11 8.89
N GLY A 307 13.98 17.36 8.02
CA GLY A 307 13.36 16.52 7.01
C GLY A 307 12.43 15.46 7.60
N VAL A 308 12.91 14.74 8.63
CA VAL A 308 12.10 13.76 9.36
C VAL A 308 10.89 14.45 10.02
N LEU A 309 11.13 15.55 10.74
CA LEU A 309 10.05 16.29 11.42
C LEU A 309 8.97 16.77 10.44
N VAL A 310 9.36 17.37 9.32
CA VAL A 310 8.43 17.84 8.29
C VAL A 310 7.68 16.66 7.66
N GLY A 311 8.35 15.56 7.37
CA GLY A 311 7.72 14.36 6.83
C GLY A 311 6.68 13.77 7.78
N VAL A 312 7.01 13.66 9.07
CA VAL A 312 6.09 13.16 10.11
C VAL A 312 4.88 14.11 10.27
N VAL A 313 5.12 15.42 10.38
CA VAL A 313 4.04 16.41 10.48
C VAL A 313 3.14 16.36 9.26
N PHE A 314 3.72 16.21 8.05
CA PHE A 314 2.95 16.08 6.82
C PHE A 314 2.06 14.83 6.85
N ASN A 315 2.58 13.66 7.24
CA ASN A 315 1.80 12.43 7.34
C ASN A 315 0.67 12.56 8.37
N ILE A 316 0.96 13.05 9.58
CA ILE A 316 -0.07 13.29 10.60
C ILE A 316 -1.17 14.22 10.08
N PHE A 317 -0.80 15.29 9.39
CA PHE A 317 -1.76 16.24 8.84
C PHE A 317 -2.62 15.63 7.72
N GLN A 318 -2.00 14.80 6.86
CA GLN A 318 -2.71 14.07 5.81
C GLN A 318 -3.67 13.02 6.40
N ASP A 319 -3.28 12.32 7.46
CA ASP A 319 -4.13 11.33 8.13
C ASP A 319 -5.30 11.98 8.87
N LEU A 320 -5.05 13.10 9.56
CA LEU A 320 -6.11 13.87 10.23
C LEU A 320 -7.16 14.38 9.24
N LEU A 321 -6.72 15.00 8.14
CA LEU A 321 -7.65 15.49 7.12
C LEU A 321 -8.38 14.35 6.41
N GLY A 322 -7.68 13.25 6.13
CA GLY A 322 -8.26 12.06 5.53
C GLY A 322 -9.34 11.46 6.40
N SER A 323 -9.03 11.19 7.67
CA SER A 323 -9.99 10.64 8.65
C SER A 323 -11.19 11.58 8.86
N THR A 324 -10.93 12.88 8.94
CA THR A 324 -11.99 13.90 9.07
C THR A 324 -12.90 13.90 7.83
N SER A 325 -12.35 13.73 6.61
CA SER A 325 -13.16 13.69 5.39
C SER A 325 -14.12 12.50 5.38
N VAL A 326 -13.66 11.33 5.85
CA VAL A 326 -14.49 10.12 5.93
C VAL A 326 -15.62 10.30 6.96
N VAL A 327 -15.35 10.91 8.12
CA VAL A 327 -16.33 11.06 9.22
C VAL A 327 -17.31 12.20 8.93
N VAL A 328 -16.83 13.37 8.48
CA VAL A 328 -17.64 14.58 8.23
C VAL A 328 -18.34 14.53 6.87
N GLY A 329 -17.84 13.69 5.94
CA GLY A 329 -18.46 13.49 4.63
C GLY A 329 -18.11 14.54 3.57
N PHE A 330 -17.01 15.32 3.75
CA PHE A 330 -16.53 16.16 2.65
C PHE A 330 -15.64 15.38 1.68
N SER A 331 -15.50 15.91 0.46
CA SER A 331 -14.84 15.19 -0.65
C SER A 331 -13.41 14.74 -0.32
N PRO A 332 -13.08 13.43 -0.38
CA PRO A 332 -11.76 12.89 -0.02
C PRO A 332 -10.60 13.49 -0.83
N TRP A 333 -10.82 13.87 -2.11
CA TRP A 333 -9.78 14.49 -2.92
C TRP A 333 -9.31 15.85 -2.37
N LEU A 334 -10.20 16.63 -1.73
CA LEU A 334 -9.84 17.89 -1.07
C LEU A 334 -8.96 17.64 0.17
N ALA A 335 -9.26 16.60 0.94
CA ALA A 335 -8.46 16.21 2.10
C ALA A 335 -7.02 15.89 1.73
N VAL A 336 -6.82 15.25 0.57
CA VAL A 336 -5.47 14.89 0.08
C VAL A 336 -4.77 16.10 -0.56
N LEU A 337 -5.49 16.92 -1.32
CA LEU A 337 -4.90 18.06 -2.01
C LEU A 337 -4.50 19.22 -1.07
N ALA A 338 -5.22 19.45 0.01
CA ALA A 338 -4.95 20.57 0.93
C ALA A 338 -3.50 20.56 1.47
N PRO A 339 -2.98 19.45 2.07
CA PRO A 339 -1.58 19.41 2.51
C PRO A 339 -0.57 19.53 1.37
N VAL A 340 -0.89 18.98 0.18
CA VAL A 340 -0.04 19.07 -1.00
C VAL A 340 0.09 20.53 -1.47
N PHE A 341 -1.02 21.24 -1.58
CA PHE A 341 -1.00 22.67 -1.94
C PHE A 341 -0.25 23.51 -0.93
N LEU A 342 -0.39 23.21 0.35
CA LEU A 342 0.35 23.89 1.40
C LEU A 342 1.87 23.69 1.23
N CYS A 343 2.31 22.47 0.99
CA CYS A 343 3.74 22.18 0.73
C CYS A 343 4.26 22.85 -0.53
N LEU A 344 3.50 22.80 -1.62
CA LEU A 344 3.85 23.45 -2.89
C LEU A 344 3.93 24.98 -2.72
N PHE A 345 2.93 25.58 -2.07
CA PHE A 345 2.88 27.02 -1.82
C PHE A 345 4.06 27.48 -0.95
N CYS A 346 4.30 26.79 0.17
CA CYS A 346 5.45 27.09 1.04
C CYS A 346 6.78 26.91 0.29
N GLY A 347 6.94 25.81 -0.45
CA GLY A 347 8.15 25.52 -1.24
C GLY A 347 8.43 26.62 -2.27
N ILE A 348 7.44 27.01 -3.06
CA ILE A 348 7.55 28.05 -4.08
C ILE A 348 7.77 29.43 -3.44
N PHE A 349 7.03 29.75 -2.38
CA PHE A 349 7.15 31.03 -1.66
C PHE A 349 8.56 31.25 -1.11
N PHE A 350 9.11 30.24 -0.41
CA PHE A 350 10.47 30.34 0.11
C PHE A 350 11.51 30.41 -1.02
N LEU A 351 11.35 29.62 -2.09
CA LEU A 351 12.25 29.70 -3.25
C LEU A 351 12.20 31.07 -3.95
N ALA A 352 11.03 31.69 -4.06
CA ALA A 352 10.89 33.04 -4.65
C ALA A 352 11.57 34.11 -3.81
N LYS A 353 11.59 33.96 -2.46
CA LYS A 353 12.24 34.90 -1.54
C LYS A 353 13.78 34.80 -1.54
N ILE A 354 14.36 33.67 -2.04
CA ILE A 354 15.79 33.41 -2.08
C ILE A 354 16.49 34.07 -3.30
N ARG A 355 15.76 34.79 -4.15
CA ARG A 355 16.31 35.49 -5.32
C ARG A 355 17.25 36.60 -4.95
#